data_d8a9c8da701bccc1c8ae9fd0eeffccc1
#
_entry.id   d8a9c8da701bccc1c8ae9fd0eeffccc1
#
_cell.length_a   1.000
_cell.length_b   1.000
_cell.length_c   1.000
_cell.angle_alpha   90.00
_cell.angle_beta   90.00
_cell.angle_gamma   90.00
#
_symmetry.space_group_name_H-M   'P 1'
#
loop_
_entity.id
_entity.type
_entity.pdbx_description
1 polymer ?
#
loop_
_entity_poly.entity_id
_entity_poly.type
_entity_poly.pdbx_seq_one_letter_code
_entity_poly.pdbx_strand_id
1 'polypeptide(L)'
;LKNWGYYSGAVDGVFGAGTKKAVIAFQQKNGLTADGVVGKETYKALGMNDSYNVLAGQGGSGGGQGSSGGGANGYTSSDLYLMAKAIYAEGRGESYTGQVAIGAVIVNRVKSPQFPNTVAGVVYQKGAFTAVDDGQINLEPDETAYNAARDAMNGWDPTYGCLYYYNPAVATSSWIFERQTVTVIGKHVFAI
;
A
#
# COMPACT_ATOMS: atom_id res chain seq x y z
N LEU A 1 21.45 -4.36 3.93
CA LEU A 1 22.14 -5.63 3.71
C LEU A 1 23.30 -5.49 2.73
N LYS A 2 23.11 -4.79 1.59
CA LYS A 2 24.17 -4.58 0.59
C LYS A 2 25.34 -3.78 1.17
N ASN A 3 25.06 -2.67 1.86
CA ASN A 3 26.10 -1.82 2.49
C ASN A 3 26.89 -2.54 3.59
N TRP A 4 26.41 -3.65 4.10
CA TRP A 4 27.07 -4.46 5.13
C TRP A 4 27.65 -5.77 4.57
N GLY A 5 27.68 -5.93 3.24
CA GLY A 5 28.30 -7.08 2.57
C GLY A 5 27.51 -8.38 2.61
N TYR A 6 26.27 -8.39 3.12
CA TYR A 6 25.44 -9.60 3.13
C TYR A 6 24.75 -9.88 1.79
N TYR A 7 24.61 -8.86 0.94
CA TYR A 7 23.93 -8.98 -0.36
C TYR A 7 24.80 -8.39 -1.47
N SER A 8 25.08 -9.18 -2.50
CA SER A 8 25.91 -8.78 -3.65
C SER A 8 25.11 -8.51 -4.93
N GLY A 9 23.81 -8.85 -4.94
CA GLY A 9 22.96 -8.68 -6.11
C GLY A 9 22.55 -7.23 -6.39
N ALA A 10 21.78 -7.04 -7.45
CA ALA A 10 21.12 -5.77 -7.74
C ALA A 10 20.05 -5.46 -6.68
N VAL A 11 19.90 -4.18 -6.33
CA VAL A 11 18.79 -3.71 -5.48
C VAL A 11 17.68 -3.32 -6.44
N ASP A 12 16.79 -4.28 -6.72
CA ASP A 12 15.72 -4.21 -7.72
C ASP A 12 14.32 -4.11 -7.12
N GLY A 13 14.23 -4.04 -5.76
CA GLY A 13 12.96 -4.03 -5.04
C GLY A 13 12.33 -5.41 -4.86
N VAL A 14 12.97 -6.48 -5.37
CA VAL A 14 12.44 -7.85 -5.28
C VAL A 14 13.07 -8.60 -4.11
N PHE A 15 12.25 -9.16 -3.23
CA PHE A 15 12.69 -10.07 -2.18
C PHE A 15 12.82 -11.50 -2.74
N GLY A 16 13.88 -11.73 -3.51
CA GLY A 16 14.17 -13.03 -4.12
C GLY A 16 14.99 -13.96 -3.21
N ALA A 17 15.37 -15.12 -3.77
CA ALA A 17 16.18 -16.12 -3.06
C ALA A 17 17.53 -15.57 -2.57
N GLY A 18 18.15 -14.66 -3.34
CA GLY A 18 19.39 -13.98 -2.96
C GLY A 18 19.20 -13.07 -1.75
N THR A 19 18.12 -12.29 -1.73
CA THR A 19 17.75 -11.42 -0.60
C THR A 19 17.46 -12.24 0.64
N LYS A 20 16.70 -13.34 0.50
CA LYS A 20 16.42 -14.26 1.62
C LYS A 20 17.70 -14.86 2.22
N LYS A 21 18.64 -15.31 1.39
CA LYS A 21 19.95 -15.80 1.86
C LYS A 21 20.72 -14.72 2.63
N ALA A 22 20.72 -13.48 2.14
CA ALA A 22 21.37 -12.36 2.80
C ALA A 22 20.72 -12.02 4.16
N VAL A 23 19.37 -12.11 4.26
CA VAL A 23 18.66 -11.95 5.54
C VAL A 23 19.06 -13.04 6.52
N ILE A 24 19.07 -14.32 6.11
CA ILE A 24 19.48 -15.45 6.96
C ILE A 24 20.89 -15.23 7.48
N ALA A 25 21.85 -14.89 6.61
CA ALA A 25 23.23 -14.64 7.00
C ALA A 25 23.35 -13.47 8.00
N PHE A 26 22.58 -12.39 7.78
CA PHE A 26 22.50 -11.26 8.70
C PHE A 26 21.94 -11.68 10.05
N GLN A 27 20.83 -12.43 10.07
CA GLN A 27 20.18 -12.93 11.29
C GLN A 27 21.15 -13.80 12.11
N GLN A 28 21.82 -14.76 11.47
CA GLN A 28 22.83 -15.62 12.10
C GLN A 28 23.95 -14.79 12.76
N LYS A 29 24.48 -13.81 12.01
CA LYS A 29 25.58 -12.98 12.49
C LYS A 29 25.19 -12.10 13.70
N ASN A 30 23.92 -11.74 13.80
CA ASN A 30 23.38 -10.89 14.86
C ASN A 30 22.66 -11.67 15.98
N GLY A 31 22.78 -13.01 16.00
CA GLY A 31 22.18 -13.86 17.06
C GLY A 31 20.64 -13.90 17.04
N LEU A 32 20.06 -13.66 15.87
CA LEU A 32 18.61 -13.72 15.66
C LEU A 32 18.18 -15.09 15.15
N THR A 33 16.88 -15.40 15.24
CA THR A 33 16.29 -16.55 14.55
C THR A 33 16.51 -16.41 13.04
N ALA A 34 17.26 -17.34 12.44
CA ALA A 34 17.68 -17.27 11.05
C ALA A 34 16.66 -17.95 10.11
N ASP A 35 15.45 -17.42 10.06
CA ASP A 35 14.30 -17.93 9.28
C ASP A 35 14.18 -17.27 7.89
N GLY A 36 14.95 -16.20 7.67
CA GLY A 36 14.89 -15.40 6.44
C GLY A 36 13.66 -14.50 6.36
N VAL A 37 12.95 -14.33 7.48
CA VAL A 37 11.83 -13.39 7.59
C VAL A 37 12.31 -12.11 8.24
N VAL A 38 12.04 -10.97 7.62
CA VAL A 38 12.42 -9.66 8.17
C VAL A 38 11.36 -9.22 9.17
N GLY A 39 11.40 -9.82 10.38
CA GLY A 39 10.52 -9.48 11.49
C GLY A 39 11.08 -8.34 12.37
N LYS A 40 10.39 -8.05 13.49
CA LYS A 40 10.70 -6.94 14.42
C LYS A 40 12.16 -6.93 14.86
N GLU A 41 12.68 -8.07 15.27
CA GLU A 41 14.07 -8.17 15.76
C GLU A 41 15.09 -7.95 14.64
N THR A 42 14.75 -8.38 13.41
CA THR A 42 15.59 -8.15 12.24
C THR A 42 15.60 -6.65 11.87
N TYR A 43 14.44 -5.98 11.86
CA TYR A 43 14.37 -4.53 11.65
C TYR A 43 15.12 -3.75 12.72
N LYS A 44 15.00 -4.16 13.99
CA LYS A 44 15.75 -3.57 15.12
C LYS A 44 17.26 -3.70 14.91
N ALA A 45 17.73 -4.88 14.56
CA ALA A 45 19.16 -5.13 14.31
C ALA A 45 19.66 -4.37 13.06
N LEU A 46 18.81 -4.11 12.08
CA LEU A 46 19.10 -3.25 10.93
C LEU A 46 19.11 -1.75 11.26
N GLY A 47 18.77 -1.35 12.47
CA GLY A 47 18.61 0.05 12.86
C GLY A 47 17.37 0.73 12.27
N MET A 48 16.38 -0.05 11.84
CA MET A 48 15.18 0.40 11.14
C MET A 48 13.91 0.21 11.98
N ASN A 49 13.98 0.46 13.28
CA ASN A 49 12.86 0.23 14.22
C ASN A 49 11.58 0.94 13.79
N ASP A 50 11.70 2.19 13.34
CA ASP A 50 10.55 3.00 12.95
C ASP A 50 9.87 2.42 11.70
N SER A 51 10.66 1.89 10.76
CA SER A 51 10.15 1.22 9.57
C SER A 51 9.37 -0.05 9.89
N TYR A 52 9.82 -0.84 10.88
CA TYR A 52 9.08 -2.02 11.32
C TYR A 52 7.73 -1.66 11.95
N ASN A 53 7.70 -0.64 12.83
CA ASN A 53 6.46 -0.21 13.46
C ASN A 53 5.43 0.32 12.47
N VAL A 54 5.89 0.87 11.34
CA VAL A 54 5.04 1.28 10.22
C VAL A 54 4.51 0.07 9.42
N LEU A 55 5.31 -1.00 9.29
CA LEU A 55 4.97 -2.19 8.49
C LEU A 55 4.19 -3.25 9.26
N ALA A 56 4.50 -3.41 10.55
CA ALA A 56 3.95 -4.46 11.40
C ALA A 56 2.75 -3.97 12.21
N GLY A 57 1.74 -3.34 11.64
CA GLY A 57 0.55 -2.90 12.37
C GLY A 57 0.26 -3.84 13.54
N GLN A 58 0.46 -3.37 14.79
CA GLN A 58 0.42 -4.18 16.01
C GLN A 58 -0.89 -4.97 16.12
N GLY A 59 -0.84 -6.25 15.78
CA GLY A 59 -1.77 -7.22 16.28
C GLY A 59 -1.38 -7.55 17.73
N GLY A 60 -1.96 -6.85 18.69
CA GLY A 60 -1.75 -7.06 20.12
C GLY A 60 -2.91 -6.49 20.91
N SER A 61 -3.77 -7.38 21.39
CA SER A 61 -4.86 -7.17 22.35
C SER A 61 -4.39 -6.37 23.58
N GLY A 62 -5.11 -5.30 23.92
CA GLY A 62 -5.00 -4.65 25.24
C GLY A 62 -5.35 -3.17 25.17
N GLY A 63 -6.49 -2.78 25.77
CA GLY A 63 -7.03 -1.44 25.80
C GLY A 63 -6.08 -0.39 26.39
N GLY A 64 -6.18 0.84 25.88
CA GLY A 64 -5.48 2.01 26.42
C GLY A 64 -5.35 3.09 25.36
N GLN A 65 -6.24 4.03 25.42
CA GLN A 65 -6.16 5.46 25.12
C GLN A 65 -4.98 5.96 24.24
N GLY A 66 -5.30 6.42 23.04
CA GLY A 66 -4.74 7.55 22.32
C GLY A 66 -3.22 7.76 22.32
N SER A 67 -2.54 7.31 21.26
CA SER A 67 -1.34 7.99 20.82
C SER A 67 -1.30 7.93 19.29
N SER A 68 -1.49 9.11 18.69
CA SER A 68 -1.42 9.35 17.26
C SER A 68 0.03 9.15 16.79
N GLY A 69 0.39 7.95 16.38
CA GLY A 69 1.59 7.67 15.61
C GLY A 69 1.33 7.99 14.15
N GLY A 70 1.15 9.25 13.81
CA GLY A 70 1.07 9.69 12.42
C GLY A 70 2.43 9.52 11.75
N GLY A 71 2.50 8.71 10.68
CA GLY A 71 3.58 8.78 9.70
C GLY A 71 3.66 10.21 9.14
N ALA A 72 4.75 10.54 8.41
CA ALA A 72 5.08 11.88 7.94
C ALA A 72 3.93 12.66 7.25
N ASN A 73 2.84 12.00 6.89
CA ASN A 73 1.66 12.56 6.24
C ASN A 73 0.33 12.30 6.98
N GLY A 74 0.38 12.00 8.29
CA GLY A 74 -0.84 11.82 9.10
C GLY A 74 -1.58 10.48 8.96
N TYR A 75 -1.09 9.56 8.14
CA TYR A 75 -1.66 8.22 7.99
C TYR A 75 -1.12 7.24 9.02
N THR A 76 -1.94 6.30 9.46
CA THR A 76 -1.56 5.24 10.40
C THR A 76 -1.09 3.98 9.66
N SER A 77 -0.47 3.04 10.38
CA SER A 77 -0.13 1.72 9.83
C SER A 77 -1.37 0.94 9.39
N SER A 78 -2.50 1.14 10.08
CA SER A 78 -3.78 0.55 9.70
C SER A 78 -4.31 1.13 8.39
N ASP A 79 -4.14 2.44 8.15
CA ASP A 79 -4.49 3.08 6.88
C ASP A 79 -3.64 2.54 5.74
N LEU A 80 -2.33 2.38 5.96
CA LEU A 80 -1.41 1.80 4.97
C LEU A 80 -1.82 0.37 4.61
N TYR A 81 -2.10 -0.47 5.61
CA TYR A 81 -2.54 -1.84 5.39
C TYR A 81 -3.85 -1.91 4.61
N LEU A 82 -4.86 -1.14 5.02
CA LEU A 82 -6.14 -1.11 4.35
C LEU A 82 -6.03 -0.59 2.91
N MET A 83 -5.21 0.44 2.68
CA MET A 83 -4.96 0.95 1.33
C MET A 83 -4.25 -0.09 0.46
N ALA A 84 -3.25 -0.80 0.99
CA ALA A 84 -2.57 -1.87 0.27
C ALA A 84 -3.54 -3.00 -0.11
N LYS A 85 -4.48 -3.36 0.77
CA LYS A 85 -5.54 -4.33 0.47
C LYS A 85 -6.45 -3.85 -0.66
N ALA A 86 -6.88 -2.59 -0.62
CA ALA A 86 -7.71 -2.01 -1.67
C ALA A 86 -6.97 -1.97 -3.02
N ILE A 87 -5.71 -1.53 -3.03
CA ILE A 87 -4.87 -1.51 -4.23
C ILE A 87 -4.67 -2.93 -4.78
N TYR A 88 -4.37 -3.91 -3.92
CA TYR A 88 -4.18 -5.29 -4.34
C TYR A 88 -5.44 -5.88 -4.97
N ALA A 89 -6.59 -5.65 -4.35
CA ALA A 89 -7.86 -6.20 -4.80
C ALA A 89 -8.33 -5.57 -6.13
N GLU A 90 -8.15 -4.25 -6.32
CA GLU A 90 -8.61 -3.52 -7.49
C GLU A 90 -7.56 -3.45 -8.61
N GLY A 91 -6.28 -3.43 -8.25
CA GLY A 91 -5.15 -3.18 -9.17
C GLY A 91 -4.27 -4.38 -9.45
N ARG A 92 -4.64 -5.57 -9.00
CA ARG A 92 -3.89 -6.80 -9.28
C ARG A 92 -3.83 -7.07 -10.78
N GLY A 93 -2.60 -7.09 -11.32
CA GLY A 93 -2.36 -7.21 -12.76
C GLY A 93 -2.23 -5.88 -13.50
N GLU A 94 -2.36 -4.75 -12.79
CA GLU A 94 -1.96 -3.44 -13.32
C GLU A 94 -0.45 -3.21 -13.16
N SER A 95 0.09 -2.28 -13.94
CA SER A 95 1.46 -1.80 -13.75
C SER A 95 1.61 -1.15 -12.38
N TYR A 96 2.86 -1.03 -11.88
CA TYR A 96 3.12 -0.35 -10.60
C TYR A 96 2.52 1.05 -10.55
N THR A 97 2.70 1.84 -11.63
CA THR A 97 2.07 3.17 -11.75
C THR A 97 0.54 3.11 -11.69
N GLY A 98 -0.08 2.06 -12.27
CA GLY A 98 -1.53 1.84 -12.17
C GLY A 98 -1.98 1.55 -10.75
N GLN A 99 -1.21 0.77 -10.01
CA GLN A 99 -1.47 0.49 -8.59
C GLN A 99 -1.32 1.77 -7.73
N VAL A 100 -0.28 2.58 -7.96
CA VAL A 100 -0.12 3.89 -7.30
C VAL A 100 -1.28 4.82 -7.65
N ALA A 101 -1.75 4.81 -8.90
CA ALA A 101 -2.86 5.64 -9.35
C ALA A 101 -4.17 5.32 -8.59
N ILE A 102 -4.46 4.03 -8.34
CA ILE A 102 -5.60 3.62 -7.51
C ILE A 102 -5.45 4.16 -6.09
N GLY A 103 -4.27 4.02 -5.48
CA GLY A 103 -3.96 4.58 -4.16
C GLY A 103 -4.09 6.10 -4.11
N ALA A 104 -3.62 6.79 -5.16
CA ALA A 104 -3.72 8.24 -5.27
C ALA A 104 -5.18 8.73 -5.29
N VAL A 105 -6.08 8.02 -5.98
CA VAL A 105 -7.52 8.34 -5.94
C VAL A 105 -8.08 8.22 -4.53
N ILE A 106 -7.68 7.20 -3.76
CA ILE A 106 -8.10 7.06 -2.34
C ILE A 106 -7.60 8.29 -1.54
N VAL A 107 -6.33 8.67 -1.68
CA VAL A 107 -5.74 9.84 -1.00
C VAL A 107 -6.46 11.12 -1.40
N ASN A 108 -6.76 11.30 -2.68
CA ASN A 108 -7.46 12.47 -3.19
C ASN A 108 -8.88 12.57 -2.63
N ARG A 109 -9.60 11.43 -2.54
CA ARG A 109 -10.92 11.39 -1.90
C ARG A 109 -10.86 11.77 -0.42
N VAL A 110 -9.88 11.23 0.34
CA VAL A 110 -9.68 11.59 1.76
C VAL A 110 -9.47 13.10 1.94
N LYS A 111 -8.79 13.75 1.00
CA LYS A 111 -8.54 15.20 1.02
C LYS A 111 -9.70 16.04 0.48
N SER A 112 -10.63 15.44 -0.26
CA SER A 112 -11.76 16.13 -0.86
C SER A 112 -12.93 16.27 0.12
N PRO A 113 -13.56 17.45 0.22
CA PRO A 113 -14.74 17.63 1.07
C PRO A 113 -15.97 16.85 0.59
N GLN A 114 -15.94 16.27 -0.61
CA GLN A 114 -17.03 15.46 -1.18
C GLN A 114 -17.03 14.01 -0.68
N PHE A 115 -15.99 13.56 0.03
CA PHE A 115 -15.80 12.19 0.47
C PHE A 115 -15.49 12.13 1.96
N PRO A 116 -15.58 10.93 2.58
CA PRO A 116 -15.12 10.74 3.95
C PRO A 116 -13.63 11.11 4.09
N ASN A 117 -13.28 11.73 5.21
CA ASN A 117 -11.93 12.24 5.49
C ASN A 117 -10.97 11.18 6.10
N THR A 118 -11.27 9.90 5.93
CA THR A 118 -10.43 8.79 6.39
C THR A 118 -10.31 7.73 5.31
N VAL A 119 -9.19 7.00 5.29
CA VAL A 119 -8.97 5.88 4.35
C VAL A 119 -10.09 4.83 4.50
N ALA A 120 -10.41 4.44 5.73
CA ALA A 120 -11.48 3.48 6.00
C ALA A 120 -12.84 3.98 5.51
N GLY A 121 -13.16 5.25 5.74
CA GLY A 121 -14.40 5.86 5.27
C GLY A 121 -14.52 5.84 3.75
N VAL A 122 -13.44 6.12 3.03
CA VAL A 122 -13.40 6.09 1.56
C VAL A 122 -13.49 4.65 1.04
N VAL A 123 -12.68 3.73 1.58
CA VAL A 123 -12.63 2.34 1.10
C VAL A 123 -13.94 1.61 1.35
N TYR A 124 -14.54 1.77 2.54
CA TYR A 124 -15.79 1.09 2.89
C TYR A 124 -17.06 1.88 2.52
N GLN A 125 -16.92 2.99 1.80
CA GLN A 125 -18.10 3.70 1.27
C GLN A 125 -18.85 2.77 0.32
N LYS A 126 -20.16 2.64 0.52
CA LYS A 126 -21.01 1.73 -0.27
C LYS A 126 -20.87 1.97 -1.77
N GLY A 127 -20.51 0.91 -2.49
CA GLY A 127 -20.33 0.93 -3.95
C GLY A 127 -19.11 1.70 -4.43
N ALA A 128 -18.16 2.07 -3.55
CA ALA A 128 -16.95 2.77 -3.94
C ALA A 128 -15.88 1.84 -4.53
N PHE A 129 -15.81 0.61 -4.03
CA PHE A 129 -14.85 -0.41 -4.46
C PHE A 129 -15.55 -1.77 -4.57
N THR A 130 -15.45 -2.39 -5.75
CA THR A 130 -16.04 -3.71 -6.02
C THR A 130 -15.47 -4.77 -5.08
N ALA A 131 -14.19 -4.65 -4.76
CA ALA A 131 -13.47 -5.56 -3.88
C ALA A 131 -14.03 -5.63 -2.44
N VAL A 132 -14.74 -4.61 -1.99
CA VAL A 132 -15.44 -4.63 -0.69
C VAL A 132 -16.70 -5.47 -0.79
N ASP A 133 -17.46 -5.31 -1.87
CA ASP A 133 -18.73 -5.99 -2.06
C ASP A 133 -18.57 -7.49 -2.34
N ASP A 134 -17.52 -7.89 -3.07
CA ASP A 134 -17.23 -9.29 -3.43
C ASP A 134 -16.26 -10.00 -2.45
N GLY A 135 -15.78 -9.29 -1.44
CA GLY A 135 -14.91 -9.83 -0.39
C GLY A 135 -13.43 -9.92 -0.75
N GLN A 136 -13.00 -9.52 -1.93
CA GLN A 136 -11.57 -9.52 -2.32
C GLN A 136 -10.71 -8.59 -1.46
N ILE A 137 -11.32 -7.60 -0.81
CA ILE A 137 -10.66 -6.74 0.18
C ILE A 137 -10.03 -7.55 1.35
N ASN A 138 -10.45 -8.79 1.57
CA ASN A 138 -9.91 -9.65 2.62
C ASN A 138 -8.65 -10.45 2.20
N LEU A 139 -8.24 -10.35 0.95
CA LEU A 139 -6.99 -10.95 0.48
C LEU A 139 -5.78 -10.23 1.09
N GLU A 140 -4.72 -10.99 1.36
CA GLU A 140 -3.46 -10.40 1.82
C GLU A 140 -2.77 -9.67 0.66
N PRO A 141 -2.40 -8.39 0.84
CA PRO A 141 -1.71 -7.63 -0.19
C PRO A 141 -0.26 -8.09 -0.34
N ASP A 142 0.25 -8.03 -1.56
CA ASP A 142 1.65 -8.27 -1.83
C ASP A 142 2.53 -7.03 -1.54
N GLU A 143 3.84 -7.20 -1.61
CA GLU A 143 4.81 -6.14 -1.37
C GLU A 143 4.65 -4.98 -2.37
N THR A 144 4.26 -5.27 -3.60
CA THR A 144 4.05 -4.26 -4.65
C THR A 144 2.90 -3.33 -4.27
N ALA A 145 1.78 -3.89 -3.80
CA ALA A 145 0.63 -3.12 -3.34
C ALA A 145 0.96 -2.28 -2.09
N TYR A 146 1.76 -2.81 -1.15
CA TYR A 146 2.25 -2.04 -0.01
C TYR A 146 3.11 -0.85 -0.43
N ASN A 147 4.03 -1.05 -1.36
CA ASN A 147 4.89 0.00 -1.87
C ASN A 147 4.08 1.07 -2.61
N ALA A 148 3.12 0.65 -3.44
CA ALA A 148 2.22 1.55 -4.15
C ALA A 148 1.35 2.39 -3.18
N ALA A 149 0.84 1.77 -2.10
CA ALA A 149 0.11 2.48 -1.06
C ALA A 149 0.98 3.54 -0.37
N ARG A 150 2.21 3.18 -0.04
CA ARG A 150 3.18 4.11 0.59
C ARG A 150 3.51 5.28 -0.31
N ASP A 151 3.76 5.02 -1.59
CA ASP A 151 4.10 6.06 -2.56
C ASP A 151 2.93 7.03 -2.78
N ALA A 152 1.70 6.52 -2.88
CA ALA A 152 0.50 7.34 -2.97
C ALA A 152 0.30 8.20 -1.70
N MET A 153 0.48 7.63 -0.51
CA MET A 153 0.41 8.35 0.77
C MET A 153 1.50 9.41 0.91
N ASN A 154 2.67 9.18 0.31
CA ASN A 154 3.77 10.15 0.25
C ASN A 154 3.57 11.24 -0.81
N GLY A 155 2.46 11.19 -1.55
CA GLY A 155 2.05 12.24 -2.48
C GLY A 155 2.35 11.98 -3.95
N TRP A 156 2.82 10.78 -4.32
CA TRP A 156 2.92 10.43 -5.72
C TRP A 156 1.51 10.21 -6.29
N ASP A 157 1.07 11.14 -7.11
CA ASP A 157 -0.23 11.12 -7.77
C ASP A 157 -0.07 11.19 -9.29
N PRO A 158 -0.02 10.05 -9.99
CA PRO A 158 0.02 10.02 -11.45
C PRO A 158 -1.32 10.35 -12.12
N THR A 159 -2.38 10.59 -11.32
CA THR A 159 -3.73 10.90 -11.82
C THR A 159 -4.03 12.39 -11.87
N TYR A 160 -3.14 13.24 -11.34
CA TYR A 160 -3.32 14.70 -11.30
C TYR A 160 -4.57 15.16 -10.56
N GLY A 161 -4.87 14.53 -9.42
CA GLY A 161 -5.99 14.92 -8.56
C GLY A 161 -7.32 14.24 -8.87
N CYS A 162 -7.34 13.18 -9.68
CA CYS A 162 -8.58 12.47 -10.00
C CYS A 162 -9.24 11.88 -8.76
N LEU A 163 -10.57 11.92 -8.77
CA LEU A 163 -11.44 11.40 -7.72
C LEU A 163 -12.15 10.10 -8.14
N TYR A 164 -12.11 9.78 -9.43
CA TYR A 164 -12.78 8.63 -10.01
C TYR A 164 -11.84 7.85 -10.92
N TYR A 165 -12.04 6.54 -10.97
CA TYR A 165 -11.47 5.70 -12.00
C TYR A 165 -12.42 4.58 -12.37
N TYR A 166 -12.29 4.05 -13.55
CA TYR A 166 -13.07 2.92 -14.05
C TYR A 166 -12.34 2.20 -15.18
N ASN A 167 -12.64 0.94 -15.35
CA ASN A 167 -12.23 0.19 -16.52
C ASN A 167 -13.37 0.23 -17.54
N PRO A 168 -13.19 0.88 -18.70
CA PRO A 168 -14.27 1.05 -19.69
C PRO A 168 -14.76 -0.26 -20.32
N ALA A 169 -13.96 -1.35 -20.23
CA ALA A 169 -14.34 -2.66 -20.75
C ALA A 169 -15.40 -3.37 -19.89
N VAL A 170 -15.52 -2.98 -18.59
CA VAL A 170 -16.41 -3.66 -17.64
C VAL A 170 -17.35 -2.69 -16.91
N ALA A 171 -17.14 -1.38 -16.99
CA ALA A 171 -18.00 -0.39 -16.36
C ALA A 171 -19.39 -0.40 -17.01
N THR A 172 -20.43 -0.43 -16.17
CA THR A 172 -21.84 -0.45 -16.60
C THR A 172 -22.62 0.81 -16.24
N SER A 173 -22.09 1.62 -15.32
CA SER A 173 -22.75 2.83 -14.84
C SER A 173 -22.55 3.98 -15.81
N SER A 174 -23.62 4.47 -16.44
CA SER A 174 -23.55 5.53 -17.47
C SER A 174 -22.95 6.84 -16.97
N TRP A 175 -23.24 7.24 -15.72
CA TRP A 175 -22.76 8.50 -15.14
C TRP A 175 -21.21 8.63 -15.09
N ILE A 176 -20.49 7.49 -15.03
CA ILE A 176 -19.03 7.53 -14.95
C ILE A 176 -18.39 7.95 -16.27
N PHE A 177 -19.06 7.65 -17.40
CA PHE A 177 -18.60 8.03 -18.73
C PHE A 177 -18.81 9.52 -19.03
N GLU A 178 -19.66 10.21 -18.25
CA GLU A 178 -19.91 11.65 -18.38
C GLU A 178 -18.85 12.49 -17.64
N ARG A 179 -18.00 11.84 -16.82
CA ARG A 179 -16.93 12.50 -16.09
C ARG A 179 -15.80 12.96 -17.03
N GLN A 180 -15.21 14.11 -16.70
CA GLN A 180 -14.08 14.61 -17.46
C GLN A 180 -12.86 13.70 -17.26
N THR A 181 -12.47 13.01 -18.32
CA THR A 181 -11.25 12.20 -18.36
C THR A 181 -10.02 13.08 -18.26
N VAL A 182 -9.11 12.74 -17.35
CA VAL A 182 -7.82 13.42 -17.18
C VAL A 182 -6.68 12.60 -17.75
N THR A 183 -6.64 11.30 -17.44
CA THR A 183 -5.57 10.41 -17.92
C THR A 183 -6.05 8.96 -18.02
N VAL A 184 -5.28 8.15 -18.75
CA VAL A 184 -5.47 6.70 -18.84
C VAL A 184 -4.18 6.02 -18.44
N ILE A 185 -4.26 5.09 -17.47
CA ILE A 185 -3.11 4.32 -16.98
C ILE A 185 -3.53 2.85 -16.93
N GLY A 186 -2.82 2.00 -17.69
CA GLY A 186 -3.17 0.60 -17.85
C GLY A 186 -4.57 0.44 -18.45
N LYS A 187 -5.43 -0.31 -17.77
CA LYS A 187 -6.83 -0.56 -18.19
C LYS A 187 -7.81 0.48 -17.65
N HIS A 188 -7.35 1.43 -16.84
CA HIS A 188 -8.21 2.37 -16.13
C HIS A 188 -8.15 3.77 -16.71
N VAL A 189 -9.33 4.36 -16.84
CA VAL A 189 -9.55 5.78 -17.11
C VAL A 189 -9.70 6.49 -15.78
N PHE A 190 -8.98 7.60 -15.59
CA PHE A 190 -9.02 8.44 -14.39
C PHE A 190 -9.72 9.77 -14.72
N ALA A 191 -10.63 10.20 -13.85
CA ALA A 191 -11.53 11.33 -14.09
C ALA A 191 -11.78 12.19 -12.84
N ILE A 192 -12.28 13.40 -13.05
CA ILE A 192 -12.69 14.36 -12.02
C ILE A 192 -14.20 14.58 -12.03
#